data_e5c5d108a4d4a215cb8e05ceebed1329
#
_entry.id   e5c5d108a4d4a215cb8e05ceebed1329
#
_cell.length_a   1.000
_cell.length_b   1.000
_cell.length_c   1.000
_cell.angle_alpha   90.00
_cell.angle_beta   90.00
_cell.angle_gamma   90.00
#
_symmetry.space_group_name_H-M   'P 1'
#
loop_
_entity.id
_entity.type
_entity.pdbx_description
1 polymer ?
#
loop_
_entity_poly.entity_id
_entity_poly.type
_entity_poly.pdbx_seq_one_letter_code
_entity_poly.pdbx_strand_id
1 'polypeptide(L)'
;NLMFSTEMGSTADGSMKIYLRPETAQGIFVNYLNVQKTGRMKVPFGIAQIGKAFRNEIVARQFIFRMREFEQMEMQFFVRPGEEMEWFKQWKATRLKWHQAMGLGNEKYRYHDHEKLAHYANAATDIEFEMPFGFKEVEGIHSRTNFDLSQHEKFSGKKIQYFDPELNQSYTPYVIETSIGVDRVFLSVMAGSYCEETLENGETRVVLKLPAALAPIKLAVLPLVKKDGLPEKAEEIMKMLRFDFRCQYDEKDSIGKRYRRQDAIGTPYCITAVSYTHLRAHETLANL
;
A
#
# COMPACT_ATOMS: atom_id res chain seq x y z
N ASN A 1 0.05 14.10 23.92
CA ASN A 1 0.07 12.65 23.93
C ASN A 1 -0.47 12.13 22.59
N LEU A 2 0.34 11.36 21.89
CA LEU A 2 0.00 10.83 20.57
C LEU A 2 -1.05 9.72 20.63
N MET A 3 -1.14 8.99 21.75
CA MET A 3 -2.04 7.86 21.88
C MET A 3 -3.42 8.26 22.41
N PHE A 4 -4.48 7.72 21.79
CA PHE A 4 -5.80 7.72 22.39
C PHE A 4 -5.82 6.77 23.59
N SER A 5 -6.50 7.19 24.65
CA SER A 5 -6.73 6.35 25.81
C SER A 5 -8.21 6.26 26.15
N THR A 6 -8.60 5.15 26.74
CA THR A 6 -9.93 4.91 27.32
C THR A 6 -9.78 4.15 28.62
N GLU A 7 -10.86 4.00 29.35
CA GLU A 7 -10.92 3.25 30.60
C GLU A 7 -11.73 1.97 30.41
N MET A 8 -11.23 0.89 30.95
CA MET A 8 -11.86 -0.43 30.94
C MET A 8 -12.11 -0.89 32.35
N GLY A 9 -13.34 -1.23 32.68
CA GLY A 9 -13.77 -1.68 34.00
C GLY A 9 -15.26 -1.44 34.20
N SER A 10 -15.86 -2.13 35.18
CA SER A 10 -17.30 -2.04 35.48
C SER A 10 -17.66 -0.91 36.45
N THR A 11 -16.68 -0.34 37.15
CA THR A 11 -16.85 0.76 38.10
C THR A 11 -15.76 1.80 37.93
N ALA A 12 -16.05 3.06 38.28
CA ALA A 12 -15.08 4.16 38.19
C ALA A 12 -13.83 3.92 39.08
N ASP A 13 -13.98 3.26 40.24
CA ASP A 13 -12.87 3.01 41.16
C ASP A 13 -12.00 1.81 40.81
N GLY A 14 -12.41 1.00 39.82
CA GLY A 14 -11.69 -0.18 39.35
C GLY A 14 -11.30 -0.10 37.87
N SER A 15 -11.38 1.08 37.26
CA SER A 15 -11.07 1.25 35.87
C SER A 15 -9.56 1.15 35.61
N MET A 16 -9.21 0.44 34.53
CA MET A 16 -7.85 0.36 34.04
C MET A 16 -7.72 1.21 32.76
N LYS A 17 -6.78 2.14 32.77
CA LYS A 17 -6.49 2.95 31.58
C LYS A 17 -5.82 2.09 30.51
N ILE A 18 -6.44 2.03 29.35
CA ILE A 18 -5.91 1.35 28.17
C ILE A 18 -5.70 2.33 27.00
N TYR A 19 -4.92 1.93 26.02
CA TYR A 19 -4.56 2.76 24.90
C TYR A 19 -4.86 2.07 23.57
N LEU A 20 -5.31 2.84 22.59
CA LEU A 20 -5.34 2.38 21.22
C LEU A 20 -3.91 2.43 20.64
N ARG A 21 -3.54 1.41 19.87
CA ARG A 21 -2.20 1.33 19.28
C ARG A 21 -1.94 2.47 18.27
N PRO A 22 -0.83 3.20 18.38
CA PRO A 22 -0.46 4.26 17.42
C PRO A 22 0.28 3.74 16.18
N GLU A 23 0.64 2.45 16.19
CA GLU A 23 1.35 1.73 15.15
C GLU A 23 1.05 0.24 15.23
N THR A 24 1.38 -0.52 14.19
CA THR A 24 1.19 -1.98 14.16
C THR A 24 2.44 -2.76 14.58
N ALA A 25 3.61 -2.11 14.69
CA ALA A 25 4.91 -2.71 14.99
C ALA A 25 4.91 -3.54 16.28
N GLN A 26 4.36 -3.00 17.38
CA GLN A 26 4.44 -3.64 18.69
C GLN A 26 3.73 -5.00 18.73
N GLY A 27 2.63 -5.16 17.97
CA GLY A 27 1.96 -6.46 17.81
C GLY A 27 2.85 -7.50 17.12
N ILE A 28 3.72 -7.08 16.22
CA ILE A 28 4.70 -7.96 15.56
C ILE A 28 5.75 -8.41 16.57
N PHE A 29 6.32 -7.50 17.37
CA PHE A 29 7.33 -7.83 18.38
C PHE A 29 6.80 -8.78 19.45
N VAL A 30 5.56 -8.57 19.93
CA VAL A 30 4.88 -9.50 20.86
C VAL A 30 4.82 -10.92 20.30
N ASN A 31 4.57 -11.06 18.99
CA ASN A 31 4.43 -12.35 18.32
C ASN A 31 5.76 -12.94 17.81
N TYR A 32 6.89 -12.26 17.95
CA TYR A 32 8.17 -12.69 17.41
C TYR A 32 8.52 -14.15 17.76
N LEU A 33 8.53 -14.49 19.08
CA LEU A 33 8.87 -15.84 19.52
C LEU A 33 7.89 -16.90 19.03
N ASN A 34 6.60 -16.56 18.98
CA ASN A 34 5.57 -17.46 18.48
C ASN A 34 5.80 -17.79 17.01
N VAL A 35 5.98 -16.80 16.16
CA VAL A 35 6.24 -16.99 14.72
C VAL A 35 7.56 -17.70 14.48
N GLN A 36 8.63 -17.27 15.17
CA GLN A 36 9.95 -17.87 15.03
C GLN A 36 9.95 -19.35 15.35
N LYS A 37 9.31 -19.78 16.45
CA LYS A 37 9.27 -21.18 16.89
C LYS A 37 8.31 -22.03 16.08
N THR A 38 7.06 -21.59 15.90
CA THR A 38 6.04 -22.38 15.17
C THR A 38 6.36 -22.49 13.70
N GLY A 39 6.86 -21.41 13.09
CA GLY A 39 7.31 -21.38 11.70
C GLY A 39 8.70 -21.97 11.48
N ARG A 40 9.44 -22.33 12.56
CA ARG A 40 10.84 -22.76 12.49
C ARG A 40 11.71 -21.79 11.68
N MET A 41 11.43 -20.49 11.84
CA MET A 41 12.08 -19.45 11.07
C MET A 41 13.54 -19.30 11.46
N LYS A 42 14.40 -19.13 10.46
CA LYS A 42 15.81 -18.79 10.62
C LYS A 42 16.02 -17.31 10.33
N VAL A 43 16.90 -16.66 11.08
CA VAL A 43 17.35 -15.29 10.78
C VAL A 43 18.25 -15.33 9.54
N PRO A 44 18.04 -14.44 8.52
CA PRO A 44 17.06 -13.36 8.51
C PRO A 44 15.64 -13.77 8.11
N PHE A 45 14.62 -13.20 8.73
CA PHE A 45 13.22 -13.37 8.31
C PHE A 45 12.38 -12.15 8.70
N GLY A 46 11.23 -11.96 8.06
CA GLY A 46 10.33 -10.85 8.34
C GLY A 46 8.95 -11.31 8.79
N ILE A 47 8.29 -10.46 9.56
CA ILE A 47 6.87 -10.57 9.90
C ILE A 47 6.19 -9.30 9.41
N ALA A 48 5.17 -9.45 8.59
CA ALA A 48 4.39 -8.33 8.06
C ALA A 48 2.95 -8.35 8.58
N GLN A 49 2.38 -7.19 8.75
CA GLN A 49 1.01 -6.99 9.22
C GLN A 49 0.38 -5.80 8.51
N ILE A 50 -0.91 -5.93 8.19
CA ILE A 50 -1.76 -4.81 7.77
C ILE A 50 -2.83 -4.65 8.85
N GLY A 51 -3.07 -3.43 9.29
CA GLY A 51 -4.09 -3.18 10.30
C GLY A 51 -4.27 -1.71 10.65
N LYS A 52 -5.31 -1.46 11.44
CA LYS A 52 -5.64 -0.12 11.93
C LYS A 52 -4.63 0.36 12.96
N ALA A 53 -4.28 1.64 12.86
CA ALA A 53 -3.54 2.39 13.86
C ALA A 53 -4.28 3.70 14.16
N PHE A 54 -4.03 4.27 15.34
CA PHE A 54 -4.80 5.39 15.88
C PHE A 54 -3.83 6.41 16.47
N ARG A 55 -3.90 7.66 15.99
CA ARG A 55 -3.09 8.75 16.53
C ARG A 55 -3.95 9.94 16.88
N ASN A 56 -3.79 10.47 18.09
CA ASN A 56 -4.52 11.63 18.57
C ASN A 56 -3.96 12.91 17.94
N GLU A 57 -4.13 13.02 16.63
CA GLU A 57 -3.71 14.21 15.87
C GLU A 57 -4.56 15.42 16.27
N ILE A 58 -3.90 16.53 16.54
CA ILE A 58 -4.58 17.80 16.89
C ILE A 58 -5.45 18.24 15.72
N VAL A 59 -4.90 18.20 14.49
CA VAL A 59 -5.58 18.59 13.27
C VAL A 59 -5.44 17.49 12.22
N ALA A 60 -6.56 16.85 11.84
CA ALA A 60 -6.65 16.06 10.62
C ALA A 60 -6.65 17.02 9.42
N ARG A 61 -5.89 16.72 8.36
CA ARG A 61 -5.73 17.60 7.21
C ARG A 61 -5.30 16.87 5.95
N GLN A 62 -5.42 17.56 4.81
CA GLN A 62 -5.01 17.03 3.50
C GLN A 62 -5.75 15.73 3.16
N PHE A 63 -7.10 15.77 3.34
CA PHE A 63 -7.99 14.64 3.10
C PHE A 63 -7.54 13.41 3.91
N ILE A 64 -7.27 12.28 3.27
CA ILE A 64 -6.85 11.03 3.93
C ILE A 64 -5.34 10.98 4.23
N PHE A 65 -4.58 12.04 3.94
CA PHE A 65 -3.14 12.05 4.19
C PHE A 65 -2.81 12.05 5.69
N ARG A 66 -3.61 12.76 6.51
CA ARG A 66 -3.45 12.82 7.97
C ARG A 66 -4.79 12.68 8.66
N MET A 67 -5.01 11.48 9.20
CA MET A 67 -6.23 11.07 9.91
C MET A 67 -5.90 10.59 11.33
N ARG A 68 -6.92 10.48 12.17
CA ARG A 68 -6.79 9.92 13.52
C ARG A 68 -6.89 8.40 13.55
N GLU A 69 -7.60 7.82 12.61
CA GLU A 69 -7.68 6.39 12.34
C GLU A 69 -7.22 6.12 10.92
N PHE A 70 -6.27 5.21 10.71
CA PHE A 70 -5.67 4.92 9.40
C PHE A 70 -5.20 3.48 9.36
N GLU A 71 -4.86 3.00 8.17
CA GLU A 71 -4.27 1.68 7.98
C GLU A 71 -2.76 1.78 7.74
N GLN A 72 -2.03 0.91 8.43
CA GLN A 72 -0.59 0.70 8.18
C GLN A 72 -0.34 -0.70 7.61
N MET A 73 0.61 -0.78 6.67
CA MET A 73 1.30 -2.02 6.31
C MET A 73 2.72 -1.92 6.87
N GLU A 74 3.02 -2.74 7.83
CA GLU A 74 4.35 -2.78 8.45
C GLU A 74 4.98 -4.15 8.32
N MET A 75 6.28 -4.16 8.09
CA MET A 75 7.13 -5.34 8.19
C MET A 75 8.28 -5.04 9.14
N GLN A 76 8.53 -6.00 10.03
CA GLN A 76 9.71 -6.03 10.89
C GLN A 76 10.59 -7.19 10.42
N PHE A 77 11.74 -6.87 9.87
CA PHE A 77 12.70 -7.82 9.33
C PHE A 77 13.86 -8.00 10.30
N PHE A 78 14.00 -9.22 10.80
CA PHE A 78 14.95 -9.58 11.86
C PHE A 78 16.24 -10.08 11.25
N VAL A 79 17.35 -9.46 11.67
CA VAL A 79 18.69 -9.71 11.11
C VAL A 79 19.73 -9.94 12.22
N ARG A 80 20.91 -10.47 11.86
CA ARG A 80 22.04 -10.56 12.76
C ARG A 80 22.53 -9.17 13.15
N PRO A 81 22.89 -8.93 14.42
CA PRO A 81 23.59 -7.72 14.80
C PRO A 81 24.90 -7.55 14.00
N GLY A 82 25.10 -6.35 13.45
CA GLY A 82 26.23 -6.02 12.58
C GLY A 82 25.94 -6.14 11.08
N GLU A 83 24.85 -6.81 10.68
CA GLU A 83 24.40 -6.88 9.27
C GLU A 83 23.31 -5.84 8.94
N GLU A 84 22.78 -5.13 9.92
CA GLU A 84 21.61 -4.27 9.78
C GLU A 84 21.78 -3.16 8.74
N MET A 85 22.99 -2.60 8.59
CA MET A 85 23.19 -1.50 7.64
C MET A 85 23.20 -1.97 6.19
N GLU A 86 23.62 -3.20 5.93
CA GLU A 86 23.53 -3.79 4.60
C GLU A 86 22.07 -4.11 4.26
N TRP A 87 21.35 -4.74 5.18
CA TRP A 87 19.91 -5.01 5.03
C TRP A 87 19.09 -3.73 4.89
N PHE A 88 19.43 -2.67 5.61
CA PHE A 88 18.81 -1.36 5.46
C PHE A 88 18.96 -0.83 4.03
N LYS A 89 20.16 -0.88 3.44
CA LYS A 89 20.40 -0.46 2.05
C LYS A 89 19.61 -1.31 1.06
N GLN A 90 19.54 -2.62 1.25
CA GLN A 90 18.78 -3.53 0.39
C GLN A 90 17.29 -3.24 0.46
N TRP A 91 16.73 -3.07 1.66
CA TRP A 91 15.32 -2.73 1.83
C TRP A 91 14.99 -1.35 1.27
N LYS A 92 15.82 -0.34 1.51
CA LYS A 92 15.69 1.00 0.91
C LYS A 92 15.54 0.90 -0.60
N ALA A 93 16.42 0.20 -1.29
CA ALA A 93 16.37 0.02 -2.74
C ALA A 93 15.16 -0.81 -3.19
N THR A 94 14.84 -1.89 -2.49
CA THR A 94 13.71 -2.78 -2.83
C THR A 94 12.38 -2.06 -2.69
N ARG A 95 12.20 -1.27 -1.65
CA ARG A 95 10.96 -0.53 -1.42
C ARG A 95 10.73 0.57 -2.44
N LEU A 96 11.78 1.31 -2.81
CA LEU A 96 11.66 2.30 -3.90
C LEU A 96 11.27 1.64 -5.23
N LYS A 97 11.90 0.51 -5.57
CA LYS A 97 11.53 -0.26 -6.78
C LYS A 97 10.06 -0.70 -6.75
N TRP A 98 9.55 -1.10 -5.59
CA TRP A 98 8.15 -1.46 -5.43
C TRP A 98 7.22 -0.28 -5.69
N HIS A 99 7.52 0.91 -5.17
CA HIS A 99 6.77 2.13 -5.44
C HIS A 99 6.81 2.50 -6.94
N GLN A 100 7.99 2.44 -7.55
CA GLN A 100 8.16 2.72 -8.97
C GLN A 100 7.41 1.73 -9.87
N ALA A 101 7.33 0.45 -9.47
CA ALA A 101 6.57 -0.58 -10.18
C ALA A 101 5.05 -0.32 -10.21
N MET A 102 4.54 0.59 -9.39
CA MET A 102 3.15 1.04 -9.49
C MET A 102 2.88 1.89 -10.74
N GLY A 103 3.93 2.38 -11.45
CA GLY A 103 3.78 3.06 -12.74
C GLY A 103 3.27 4.49 -12.66
N LEU A 104 3.46 5.18 -11.52
CA LEU A 104 3.01 6.57 -11.33
C LEU A 104 4.02 7.64 -11.77
N GLY A 105 5.18 7.23 -12.32
CA GLY A 105 6.31 8.08 -12.69
C GLY A 105 7.45 7.98 -11.67
N ASN A 106 8.63 7.59 -12.15
CA ASN A 106 9.79 7.38 -11.26
C ASN A 106 10.28 8.70 -10.65
N GLU A 107 10.15 9.79 -11.37
CA GLU A 107 10.53 11.15 -10.98
C GLU A 107 9.69 11.71 -9.83
N LYS A 108 8.51 11.13 -9.59
CA LYS A 108 7.62 11.53 -8.49
C LYS A 108 8.02 10.95 -7.14
N TYR A 109 9.05 10.12 -7.09
CA TYR A 109 9.56 9.54 -5.85
C TYR A 109 10.96 10.05 -5.54
N ARG A 110 11.23 10.25 -4.25
CA ARG A 110 12.57 10.55 -3.77
C ARG A 110 12.81 9.97 -2.38
N TYR A 111 14.08 9.84 -2.00
CA TYR A 111 14.45 9.59 -0.61
C TYR A 111 14.55 10.89 0.17
N HIS A 112 14.21 10.79 1.45
CA HIS A 112 14.48 11.80 2.45
C HIS A 112 15.18 11.11 3.64
N ASP A 113 16.50 11.21 3.68
CA ASP A 113 17.29 10.63 4.76
C ASP A 113 17.19 11.53 6.02
N HIS A 114 16.99 10.91 7.19
CA HIS A 114 16.81 11.64 8.44
C HIS A 114 18.17 12.04 9.04
N GLU A 115 18.39 13.34 9.25
CA GLU A 115 19.53 13.86 9.97
C GLU A 115 19.41 13.61 11.48
N LYS A 116 18.20 13.67 12.02
CA LYS A 116 17.90 13.47 13.43
C LYS A 116 17.14 12.17 13.64
N LEU A 117 17.84 11.17 14.14
CA LEU A 117 17.30 9.84 14.37
C LEU A 117 16.48 9.75 15.66
N ALA A 118 15.48 8.86 15.68
CA ALA A 118 14.82 8.44 16.90
C ALA A 118 15.79 7.64 17.78
N HIS A 119 15.55 7.63 19.09
CA HIS A 119 16.44 7.00 20.08
C HIS A 119 16.62 5.48 19.89
N TYR A 120 15.74 4.83 19.16
CA TYR A 120 15.78 3.40 18.87
C TYR A 120 16.43 3.06 17.52
N ALA A 121 16.76 4.07 16.71
CA ALA A 121 17.22 3.87 15.33
C ALA A 121 18.68 4.33 15.17
N ASN A 122 19.44 3.58 14.36
CA ASN A 122 20.77 3.98 13.91
C ASN A 122 20.81 4.39 12.43
N ALA A 123 19.71 4.19 11.70
CA ALA A 123 19.47 4.74 10.35
C ALA A 123 17.97 4.89 10.09
N ALA A 124 17.60 5.93 9.36
CA ALA A 124 16.21 6.17 8.93
C ALA A 124 16.18 6.91 7.60
N THR A 125 15.20 6.56 6.76
CA THR A 125 14.90 7.25 5.50
C THR A 125 13.42 7.13 5.22
N ASP A 126 12.84 8.17 4.61
CA ASP A 126 11.50 8.11 4.05
C ASP A 126 11.57 7.96 2.54
N ILE A 127 10.60 7.28 1.96
CA ILE A 127 10.24 7.41 0.56
C ILE A 127 9.12 8.44 0.50
N GLU A 128 9.37 9.54 -0.18
CA GLU A 128 8.39 10.59 -0.42
C GLU A 128 7.82 10.49 -1.83
N PHE A 129 6.53 10.83 -1.97
CA PHE A 129 5.84 10.98 -3.24
C PHE A 129 5.43 12.45 -3.46
N GLU A 130 5.47 12.91 -4.71
CA GLU A 130 5.02 14.24 -5.11
C GLU A 130 3.49 14.32 -5.11
N MET A 131 2.95 14.73 -3.97
CA MET A 131 1.52 15.02 -3.82
C MET A 131 1.18 16.40 -4.42
N PRO A 132 -0.10 16.74 -4.65
CA PRO A 132 -0.50 18.09 -5.08
C PRO A 132 -0.06 19.22 -4.13
N PHE A 133 0.29 18.87 -2.91
CA PHE A 133 0.78 19.79 -1.86
C PHE A 133 2.28 19.57 -1.55
N GLY A 134 3.05 19.08 -2.51
CA GLY A 134 4.50 18.84 -2.45
C GLY A 134 4.89 17.45 -1.99
N PHE A 135 6.19 17.19 -1.98
CA PHE A 135 6.72 15.89 -1.56
C PHE A 135 6.36 15.56 -0.13
N LYS A 136 5.84 14.37 0.09
CA LYS A 136 5.42 13.86 1.40
C LYS A 136 5.71 12.37 1.55
N GLU A 137 6.06 12.01 2.76
CA GLU A 137 6.30 10.63 3.19
C GLU A 137 5.12 9.71 2.89
N VAL A 138 5.39 8.61 2.21
CA VAL A 138 4.45 7.51 1.96
C VAL A 138 4.91 6.21 2.61
N GLU A 139 6.21 6.06 2.83
CA GLU A 139 6.81 4.93 3.53
C GLU A 139 8.04 5.36 4.33
N GLY A 140 8.15 4.92 5.58
CA GLY A 140 9.34 5.03 6.41
C GLY A 140 10.13 3.72 6.40
N ILE A 141 11.47 3.81 6.37
CA ILE A 141 12.38 2.66 6.48
C ILE A 141 13.38 2.97 7.59
N HIS A 142 13.45 2.11 8.60
CA HIS A 142 14.26 2.33 9.80
C HIS A 142 15.11 1.12 10.14
N SER A 143 16.35 1.34 10.54
CA SER A 143 17.12 0.37 11.28
C SER A 143 16.93 0.64 12.77
N ARG A 144 16.13 -0.21 13.44
CA ARG A 144 15.65 -0.02 14.83
C ARG A 144 16.57 -0.66 15.88
N THR A 145 17.69 -1.23 15.47
CA THR A 145 18.56 -2.03 16.33
C THR A 145 17.79 -3.18 17.02
N ASN A 146 18.17 -3.57 18.22
CA ASN A 146 17.44 -4.54 19.06
C ASN A 146 16.52 -3.88 20.09
N PHE A 147 16.32 -2.57 20.00
CA PHE A 147 15.67 -1.78 21.06
C PHE A 147 14.31 -2.36 21.47
N ASP A 148 13.40 -2.57 20.52
CA ASP A 148 12.05 -3.03 20.83
C ASP A 148 12.03 -4.42 21.46
N LEU A 149 12.74 -5.39 20.87
CA LEU A 149 12.81 -6.74 21.42
C LEU A 149 13.42 -6.76 22.82
N SER A 150 14.45 -5.93 23.07
CA SER A 150 15.07 -5.79 24.38
C SER A 150 14.11 -5.18 25.42
N GLN A 151 13.27 -4.21 25.03
CA GLN A 151 12.24 -3.68 25.91
C GLN A 151 11.17 -4.74 26.21
N HIS A 152 10.70 -5.49 25.20
CA HIS A 152 9.77 -6.59 25.40
C HIS A 152 10.36 -7.69 26.30
N GLU A 153 11.64 -8.05 26.15
CA GLU A 153 12.33 -8.98 27.04
C GLU A 153 12.35 -8.46 28.48
N LYS A 154 12.74 -7.21 28.68
CA LYS A 154 12.84 -6.56 30.00
C LYS A 154 11.50 -6.54 30.74
N PHE A 155 10.43 -6.13 30.08
CA PHE A 155 9.12 -5.96 30.72
C PHE A 155 8.31 -7.26 30.84
N SER A 156 8.52 -8.23 29.96
CA SER A 156 7.86 -9.53 30.04
C SER A 156 8.59 -10.56 30.91
N GLY A 157 9.87 -10.33 31.19
CA GLY A 157 10.75 -11.31 31.84
C GLY A 157 11.06 -12.55 30.99
N LYS A 158 10.65 -12.58 29.71
CA LYS A 158 10.88 -13.69 28.79
C LYS A 158 12.07 -13.39 27.91
N LYS A 159 13.03 -14.32 27.83
CA LYS A 159 14.15 -14.24 26.88
C LYS A 159 13.63 -14.18 25.44
N ILE A 160 13.97 -13.10 24.73
CA ILE A 160 13.63 -12.89 23.32
C ILE A 160 14.94 -12.93 22.51
N GLN A 161 15.50 -14.14 22.42
CA GLN A 161 16.75 -14.38 21.72
C GLN A 161 16.59 -15.45 20.65
N TYR A 162 17.36 -15.33 19.60
CA TYR A 162 17.53 -16.33 18.56
C TYR A 162 18.83 -17.07 18.80
N PHE A 163 18.77 -18.41 18.81
CA PHE A 163 19.98 -19.24 18.78
C PHE A 163 20.37 -19.45 17.33
N ASP A 164 21.55 -18.97 16.98
CA ASP A 164 22.10 -19.11 15.64
C ASP A 164 22.99 -20.34 15.58
N PRO A 165 22.58 -21.41 14.87
CA PRO A 165 23.35 -22.64 14.79
C PRO A 165 24.67 -22.50 14.00
N GLU A 166 24.75 -21.51 13.10
CA GLU A 166 25.96 -21.26 12.31
C GLU A 166 27.06 -20.61 13.16
N LEU A 167 26.65 -19.69 14.02
CA LEU A 167 27.56 -18.97 14.93
C LEU A 167 27.73 -19.67 16.29
N ASN A 168 26.87 -20.69 16.56
CA ASN A 168 26.76 -21.37 17.86
C ASN A 168 26.60 -20.40 19.05
N GLN A 169 25.80 -19.35 18.85
CA GLN A 169 25.54 -18.33 19.88
C GLN A 169 24.11 -17.80 19.84
N SER A 170 23.66 -17.25 20.96
CA SER A 170 22.36 -16.58 21.06
C SER A 170 22.52 -15.07 21.07
N TYR A 171 21.63 -14.39 20.38
CA TYR A 171 21.54 -12.92 20.36
C TYR A 171 20.10 -12.45 20.22
N THR A 172 19.84 -11.21 20.64
CA THR A 172 18.61 -10.50 20.29
C THR A 172 18.75 -9.92 18.89
N PRO A 173 17.92 -10.31 17.90
CA PRO A 173 18.07 -9.79 16.54
C PRO A 173 17.95 -8.28 16.45
N TYR A 174 18.61 -7.70 15.47
CA TYR A 174 18.37 -6.33 15.05
C TYR A 174 17.22 -6.29 14.06
N VAL A 175 16.58 -5.14 13.91
CA VAL A 175 15.33 -5.02 13.17
C VAL A 175 15.44 -3.95 12.10
N ILE A 176 15.08 -4.31 10.87
CA ILE A 176 14.80 -3.36 9.79
C ILE A 176 13.28 -3.26 9.63
N GLU A 177 12.76 -2.07 9.82
CA GLU A 177 11.34 -1.76 9.64
C GLU A 177 11.08 -1.17 8.27
N THR A 178 9.98 -1.57 7.65
CA THR A 178 9.34 -0.82 6.58
C THR A 178 7.88 -0.56 6.97
N SER A 179 7.47 0.71 6.94
CA SER A 179 6.15 1.13 7.41
C SER A 179 5.48 2.02 6.37
N ILE A 180 4.35 1.56 5.84
CA ILE A 180 3.58 2.24 4.80
C ILE A 180 2.26 2.71 5.37
N GLY A 181 1.90 3.98 5.10
CA GLY A 181 0.52 4.44 5.23
C GLY A 181 -0.30 4.01 4.03
N VAL A 182 -1.20 3.04 4.20
CA VAL A 182 -2.04 2.50 3.10
C VAL A 182 -2.87 3.61 2.46
N ASP A 183 -3.50 4.45 3.27
CA ASP A 183 -4.30 5.59 2.81
C ASP A 183 -3.45 6.61 2.03
N ARG A 184 -2.18 6.82 2.41
CA ARG A 184 -1.26 7.70 1.70
C ARG A 184 -0.86 7.14 0.34
N VAL A 185 -0.60 5.84 0.24
CA VAL A 185 -0.32 5.18 -1.05
C VAL A 185 -1.55 5.22 -1.94
N PHE A 186 -2.75 4.96 -1.40
CA PHE A 186 -3.99 5.13 -2.15
C PHE A 186 -4.13 6.55 -2.70
N LEU A 187 -3.90 7.57 -1.87
CA LEU A 187 -3.93 8.97 -2.30
C LEU A 187 -2.88 9.27 -3.38
N SER A 188 -1.67 8.68 -3.28
CA SER A 188 -0.63 8.80 -4.31
C SER A 188 -1.07 8.22 -5.65
N VAL A 189 -1.70 7.04 -5.62
CA VAL A 189 -2.24 6.40 -6.82
C VAL A 189 -3.32 7.27 -7.47
N MET A 190 -4.26 7.79 -6.68
CA MET A 190 -5.32 8.66 -7.19
C MET A 190 -4.78 9.97 -7.74
N ALA A 191 -3.91 10.66 -6.99
CA ALA A 191 -3.32 11.93 -7.41
C ALA A 191 -2.37 11.76 -8.62
N GLY A 192 -1.58 10.69 -8.64
CA GLY A 192 -0.66 10.39 -9.73
C GLY A 192 -1.32 9.98 -11.02
N SER A 193 -2.54 9.43 -10.93
CA SER A 193 -3.34 8.96 -12.09
C SER A 193 -4.36 9.97 -12.59
N TYR A 194 -4.66 11.01 -11.82
CA TYR A 194 -5.61 12.05 -12.23
C TYR A 194 -5.03 12.90 -13.37
N CYS A 195 -5.77 13.04 -14.46
CA CYS A 195 -5.38 13.82 -15.62
C CYS A 195 -6.57 14.60 -16.17
N GLU A 196 -6.36 15.88 -16.48
CA GLU A 196 -7.28 16.69 -17.26
C GLU A 196 -6.77 16.80 -18.69
N GLU A 197 -7.58 16.41 -19.66
CA GLU A 197 -7.26 16.48 -21.08
C GLU A 197 -8.14 17.51 -21.76
N THR A 198 -7.54 18.35 -22.61
CA THR A 198 -8.26 19.29 -23.45
C THR A 198 -8.50 18.65 -24.81
N LEU A 199 -9.74 18.54 -25.21
CA LEU A 199 -10.17 18.01 -26.50
C LEU A 199 -9.94 19.05 -27.62
N GLU A 200 -9.93 18.61 -28.89
CA GLU A 200 -9.78 19.49 -30.06
C GLU A 200 -10.85 20.60 -30.13
N ASN A 201 -12.03 20.36 -29.59
CA ASN A 201 -13.11 21.35 -29.53
C ASN A 201 -13.00 22.32 -28.34
N GLY A 202 -11.88 22.27 -27.55
CA GLY A 202 -11.64 23.10 -26.40
C GLY A 202 -12.33 22.66 -25.12
N GLU A 203 -13.13 21.61 -25.12
CA GLU A 203 -13.72 21.03 -23.90
C GLU A 203 -12.65 20.29 -23.09
N THR A 204 -12.73 20.33 -21.77
CA THR A 204 -11.91 19.53 -20.87
C THR A 204 -12.63 18.26 -20.45
N ARG A 205 -11.88 17.19 -20.26
CA ARG A 205 -12.35 15.96 -19.65
C ARG A 205 -11.39 15.46 -18.58
N VAL A 206 -11.93 14.80 -17.59
CA VAL A 206 -11.16 14.09 -16.56
C VAL A 206 -10.95 12.65 -17.02
N VAL A 207 -9.70 12.20 -16.92
CA VAL A 207 -9.27 10.82 -17.17
C VAL A 207 -8.49 10.34 -15.96
N LEU A 208 -8.80 9.15 -15.48
CA LEU A 208 -8.05 8.51 -14.42
C LEU A 208 -7.11 7.47 -15.03
N LYS A 209 -5.83 7.82 -15.21
CA LYS A 209 -4.81 6.95 -15.84
C LYS A 209 -4.26 5.94 -14.83
N LEU A 210 -5.12 5.07 -14.33
CA LEU A 210 -4.70 4.03 -13.39
C LEU A 210 -3.79 3.00 -14.09
N PRO A 211 -2.67 2.61 -13.44
CA PRO A 211 -1.91 1.45 -13.88
C PRO A 211 -2.81 0.20 -13.96
N ALA A 212 -2.69 -0.58 -15.03
CA ALA A 212 -3.58 -1.72 -15.27
C ALA A 212 -3.63 -2.71 -14.11
N ALA A 213 -2.50 -2.91 -13.42
CA ALA A 213 -2.42 -3.75 -12.23
C ALA A 213 -3.29 -3.25 -11.06
N LEU A 214 -3.49 -1.93 -10.94
CA LEU A 214 -4.22 -1.29 -9.83
C LEU A 214 -5.68 -0.98 -10.18
N ALA A 215 -6.04 -0.92 -11.48
CA ALA A 215 -7.38 -0.59 -11.92
C ALA A 215 -8.44 -1.54 -11.33
N PRO A 216 -9.53 -1.03 -10.72
CA PRO A 216 -10.57 -1.89 -10.13
C PRO A 216 -11.32 -2.72 -11.18
N ILE A 217 -11.61 -2.12 -12.34
CA ILE A 217 -12.15 -2.79 -13.51
C ILE A 217 -11.02 -2.90 -14.52
N LYS A 218 -10.70 -4.14 -14.92
CA LYS A 218 -9.60 -4.38 -15.87
C LYS A 218 -10.01 -4.16 -17.30
N LEU A 219 -11.28 -4.46 -17.59
CA LEU A 219 -11.79 -4.54 -18.95
C LEU A 219 -13.25 -4.16 -19.01
N ALA A 220 -13.62 -3.30 -19.98
CA ALA A 220 -15.02 -3.06 -20.32
C ALA A 220 -15.36 -3.70 -21.66
N VAL A 221 -16.53 -4.32 -21.77
CA VAL A 221 -17.07 -4.89 -23.00
C VAL A 221 -18.30 -4.10 -23.43
N LEU A 222 -18.22 -3.49 -24.61
CA LEU A 222 -19.14 -2.48 -25.09
C LEU A 222 -19.71 -2.91 -26.45
N PRO A 223 -20.99 -3.33 -26.58
CA PRO A 223 -21.57 -3.55 -27.90
C PRO A 223 -21.71 -2.20 -28.62
N LEU A 224 -21.31 -2.09 -29.89
CA LEU A 224 -21.40 -0.84 -30.65
C LEU A 224 -22.82 -0.30 -30.71
N VAL A 225 -23.79 -1.19 -30.99
CA VAL A 225 -25.22 -0.90 -30.99
C VAL A 225 -25.97 -2.05 -30.30
N LYS A 226 -27.25 -1.77 -29.90
CA LYS A 226 -28.14 -2.72 -29.23
C LYS A 226 -28.94 -3.60 -30.18
N LYS A 227 -28.32 -4.04 -31.26
CA LYS A 227 -28.96 -4.88 -32.31
C LYS A 227 -27.93 -5.74 -33.01
N ASP A 228 -28.37 -6.51 -33.97
CA ASP A 228 -27.51 -7.33 -34.87
C ASP A 228 -26.66 -8.38 -34.10
N GLY A 229 -27.18 -8.90 -32.96
CA GLY A 229 -26.48 -9.91 -32.16
C GLY A 229 -25.26 -9.39 -31.36
N LEU A 230 -25.01 -8.07 -31.32
CA LEU A 230 -23.83 -7.50 -30.66
C LEU A 230 -23.94 -7.52 -29.14
N PRO A 231 -25.11 -7.31 -28.49
CA PRO A 231 -25.24 -7.51 -27.06
C PRO A 231 -24.91 -8.95 -26.65
N GLU A 232 -25.44 -9.94 -27.36
CA GLU A 232 -25.24 -11.36 -27.12
C GLU A 232 -23.76 -11.73 -27.29
N LYS A 233 -23.10 -11.18 -28.31
CA LYS A 233 -21.63 -11.37 -28.51
C LYS A 233 -20.81 -10.74 -27.40
N ALA A 234 -21.18 -9.56 -26.94
CA ALA A 234 -20.52 -8.89 -25.80
C ALA A 234 -20.70 -9.72 -24.50
N GLU A 235 -21.89 -10.29 -24.26
CA GLU A 235 -22.09 -11.19 -23.12
C GLU A 235 -21.28 -12.47 -23.22
N GLU A 236 -21.11 -13.03 -24.42
CA GLU A 236 -20.24 -14.20 -24.66
C GLU A 236 -18.80 -13.87 -24.27
N ILE A 237 -18.29 -12.72 -24.69
CA ILE A 237 -16.94 -12.23 -24.31
C ILE A 237 -16.84 -12.05 -22.80
N MET A 238 -17.86 -11.45 -22.17
CA MET A 238 -17.91 -11.31 -20.71
C MET A 238 -17.85 -12.66 -19.98
N LYS A 239 -18.61 -13.65 -20.46
CA LYS A 239 -18.59 -15.01 -19.87
C LYS A 239 -17.23 -15.67 -20.00
N MET A 240 -16.51 -15.44 -21.10
CA MET A 240 -15.18 -15.99 -21.36
C MET A 240 -14.12 -15.38 -20.43
N LEU A 241 -14.18 -14.05 -20.18
CA LEU A 241 -13.12 -13.30 -19.51
C LEU A 241 -13.32 -13.11 -18.00
N ARG A 242 -14.54 -13.24 -17.48
CA ARG A 242 -14.90 -12.86 -16.09
C ARG A 242 -14.19 -13.66 -15.00
N PHE A 243 -13.62 -14.82 -15.32
CA PHE A 243 -12.88 -15.67 -14.35
C PHE A 243 -11.42 -15.21 -14.22
N ASP A 244 -10.87 -14.60 -15.28
CA ASP A 244 -9.49 -14.14 -15.32
C ASP A 244 -9.38 -12.65 -14.99
N PHE A 245 -10.43 -11.86 -15.36
CA PHE A 245 -10.43 -10.41 -15.23
C PHE A 245 -11.72 -9.89 -14.63
N ARG A 246 -11.61 -8.83 -13.83
CA ARG A 246 -12.79 -8.08 -13.39
C ARG A 246 -13.31 -7.22 -14.55
N CYS A 247 -14.38 -7.68 -15.19
CA CYS A 247 -14.96 -7.07 -16.36
C CYS A 247 -16.23 -6.26 -16.03
N GLN A 248 -16.51 -5.25 -16.85
CA GLN A 248 -17.74 -4.47 -16.82
C GLN A 248 -18.41 -4.47 -18.20
N TYR A 249 -19.73 -4.68 -18.24
CA TYR A 249 -20.55 -4.52 -19.44
C TYR A 249 -21.25 -3.17 -19.41
N ASP A 250 -21.29 -2.44 -20.54
CA ASP A 250 -22.05 -1.20 -20.66
C ASP A 250 -22.61 -1.04 -22.07
N GLU A 251 -23.92 -0.85 -22.16
CA GLU A 251 -24.64 -0.60 -23.41
C GLU A 251 -25.50 0.68 -23.38
N LYS A 252 -25.33 1.49 -22.31
CA LYS A 252 -26.13 2.71 -22.12
C LYS A 252 -25.54 3.87 -22.91
N ASP A 253 -26.38 4.65 -23.58
CA ASP A 253 -26.01 5.82 -24.39
C ASP A 253 -25.15 5.48 -25.64
N SER A 254 -24.57 6.51 -26.26
CA SER A 254 -23.63 6.35 -27.40
C SER A 254 -22.32 5.72 -26.98
N ILE A 255 -21.65 5.08 -27.92
CA ILE A 255 -20.34 4.44 -27.65
C ILE A 255 -19.31 5.42 -27.09
N GLY A 256 -19.25 6.66 -27.59
CA GLY A 256 -18.32 7.68 -27.08
C GLY A 256 -18.59 8.04 -25.61
N LYS A 257 -19.85 8.07 -25.16
CA LYS A 257 -20.18 8.30 -23.74
C LYS A 257 -19.78 7.11 -22.86
N ARG A 258 -19.83 5.89 -23.38
CA ARG A 258 -19.39 4.69 -22.67
C ARG A 258 -17.88 4.69 -22.47
N TYR A 259 -17.10 4.99 -23.50
CA TYR A 259 -15.65 5.18 -23.39
C TYR A 259 -15.32 6.27 -22.36
N ARG A 260 -16.01 7.42 -22.41
CA ARG A 260 -15.81 8.50 -21.43
C ARG A 260 -16.01 8.05 -19.99
N ARG A 261 -17.01 7.19 -19.72
CA ARG A 261 -17.24 6.62 -18.38
C ARG A 261 -16.10 5.70 -17.96
N GLN A 262 -15.57 4.90 -18.88
CA GLN A 262 -14.46 4.01 -18.60
C GLN A 262 -13.16 4.79 -18.35
N ASP A 263 -12.87 5.82 -19.14
CA ASP A 263 -11.76 6.73 -18.92
C ASP A 263 -11.84 7.42 -17.55
N ALA A 264 -13.03 7.85 -17.14
CA ALA A 264 -13.23 8.55 -15.87
C ALA A 264 -13.01 7.64 -14.63
N ILE A 265 -13.23 6.33 -14.74
CA ILE A 265 -13.04 5.36 -13.65
C ILE A 265 -11.71 4.60 -13.74
N GLY A 266 -10.90 4.88 -14.77
CA GLY A 266 -9.57 4.29 -14.94
C GLY A 266 -9.55 2.86 -15.47
N THR A 267 -10.55 2.46 -16.28
CA THR A 267 -10.54 1.15 -16.92
C THR A 267 -9.50 1.12 -18.04
N PRO A 268 -8.46 0.26 -17.95
CA PRO A 268 -7.33 0.31 -18.89
C PRO A 268 -7.67 -0.23 -20.28
N TYR A 269 -8.63 -1.15 -20.39
CA TYR A 269 -8.94 -1.81 -21.66
C TYR A 269 -10.44 -1.77 -21.96
N CYS A 270 -10.76 -1.54 -23.23
CA CYS A 270 -12.15 -1.65 -23.73
C CYS A 270 -12.20 -2.56 -24.96
N ILE A 271 -13.12 -3.52 -24.97
CA ILE A 271 -13.46 -4.33 -26.15
C ILE A 271 -14.79 -3.83 -26.68
N THR A 272 -14.80 -3.39 -27.96
CA THR A 272 -16.05 -3.04 -28.64
C THR A 272 -16.48 -4.16 -29.56
N ALA A 273 -17.64 -4.75 -29.29
CA ALA A 273 -18.25 -5.72 -30.19
C ALA A 273 -18.87 -4.98 -31.39
N VAL A 274 -18.41 -5.34 -32.60
CA VAL A 274 -18.82 -4.74 -33.87
C VAL A 274 -19.34 -5.79 -34.83
N SER A 275 -20.16 -5.40 -35.81
CA SER A 275 -20.78 -6.31 -36.77
C SER A 275 -19.85 -6.86 -37.87
N TYR A 276 -18.63 -6.33 -37.98
CA TYR A 276 -17.62 -6.86 -38.88
C TYR A 276 -16.87 -8.02 -38.20
N THR A 277 -16.36 -8.95 -38.95
CA THR A 277 -15.75 -10.21 -38.48
C THR A 277 -14.51 -10.03 -37.59
N HIS A 278 -14.17 -8.81 -37.15
CA HIS A 278 -13.00 -8.52 -36.33
C HIS A 278 -13.40 -7.82 -35.04
N LEU A 279 -12.98 -8.41 -33.92
CA LEU A 279 -13.00 -7.75 -32.62
C LEU A 279 -11.97 -6.60 -32.66
N ARG A 280 -12.37 -5.38 -32.37
CA ARG A 280 -11.45 -4.28 -32.10
C ARG A 280 -11.22 -4.19 -30.59
N ALA A 281 -10.04 -4.57 -30.16
CA ALA A 281 -9.53 -4.20 -28.85
C ALA A 281 -8.84 -2.84 -28.99
N HIS A 282 -9.25 -1.87 -28.18
CA HIS A 282 -8.55 -0.61 -28.03
C HIS A 282 -8.06 -0.51 -26.60
N GLU A 283 -6.79 -0.22 -26.44
CA GLU A 283 -6.31 0.35 -25.18
C GLU A 283 -7.00 1.69 -25.01
N THR A 284 -7.43 2.04 -23.82
CA THR A 284 -7.86 3.39 -23.54
C THR A 284 -6.64 4.31 -23.68
N LEU A 285 -6.81 5.54 -24.16
CA LEU A 285 -5.74 6.53 -24.35
C LEU A 285 -4.86 6.74 -23.11
N ALA A 286 -5.26 6.21 -21.96
CA ALA A 286 -4.49 6.23 -20.74
C ALA A 286 -3.26 5.31 -20.73
N ASN A 287 -3.16 4.36 -21.66
CA ASN A 287 -2.08 3.35 -21.71
C ASN A 287 -1.26 3.39 -23.02
N LEU A 288 -1.46 4.40 -23.84
CA LEU A 288 -0.57 4.79 -24.94
C LEU A 288 0.35 5.91 -24.42
#